data_03e744430852e89c09ed3d8aeb4ced1d
#
_entry.id   03e744430852e89c09ed3d8aeb4ced1d
#
_cell.length_a   1.000
_cell.length_b   1.000
_cell.length_c   1.000
_cell.angle_alpha   90.00
_cell.angle_beta   90.00
_cell.angle_gamma   90.00
#
_symmetry.space_group_name_H-M   'P 1'
#
loop_
_entity.id
_entity.type
_entity.pdbx_description
1 polymer ?
#
loop_
_entity_poly.entity_id
_entity_poly.type
_entity_poly.pdbx_seq_one_letter_code
_entity_poly.pdbx_strand_id
1 'polypeptide(L)'
;MKFKIVYRKENESIFPWKSRFRGVVLWPYVIMRPKVYVTGEIAQSEMMTRRSLVKLYRHELQHCYQIKRMGIIKFYVRYVWLNLTKGYQDHPDEIEARQYENERLTQLEEKWLHEGVIDLSEMED
;
A
#
# COMPACT_ATOMS: atom_id res chain seq x y z
N MET A 1 7.35 10.73 10.85
CA MET A 1 6.61 9.46 10.83
C MET A 1 7.22 8.53 9.80
N LYS A 2 7.61 7.38 10.21
CA LYS A 2 8.27 6.39 9.35
C LYS A 2 7.48 5.10 9.29
N PHE A 3 7.46 4.48 8.10
CA PHE A 3 6.88 3.17 7.88
C PHE A 3 7.94 2.25 7.28
N LYS A 4 7.95 1.00 7.71
CA LYS A 4 8.81 -0.03 7.13
C LYS A 4 8.01 -0.87 6.14
N ILE A 5 8.54 -1.03 4.92
CA ILE A 5 7.92 -1.87 3.90
C ILE A 5 8.33 -3.33 4.14
N VAL A 6 7.34 -4.20 4.24
CA VAL A 6 7.53 -5.64 4.44
C VAL A 6 6.86 -6.37 3.29
N TYR A 7 7.61 -7.27 2.64
CA TYR A 7 7.09 -8.06 1.54
C TYR A 7 6.69 -9.46 2.01
N ARG A 8 5.56 -9.94 1.52
CA ARG A 8 5.09 -11.31 1.72
C ARG A 8 4.98 -12.02 0.38
N LYS A 9 5.16 -13.32 0.37
CA LYS A 9 4.96 -14.14 -0.83
C LYS A 9 3.48 -14.17 -1.21
N GLU A 10 3.20 -14.40 -2.49
CA GLU A 10 1.82 -14.38 -2.99
C GLU A 10 0.91 -15.39 -2.28
N ASN A 11 1.44 -16.54 -1.90
CA ASN A 11 0.69 -17.58 -1.21
C ASN A 11 0.66 -17.46 0.31
N GLU A 12 1.36 -16.45 0.86
CA GLU A 12 1.37 -16.20 2.30
C GLU A 12 0.22 -15.29 2.70
N SER A 13 -0.38 -15.56 3.85
CA SER A 13 -1.37 -14.68 4.45
C SER A 13 -0.70 -13.46 5.06
N ILE A 14 -1.32 -12.28 4.91
CA ILE A 14 -0.85 -11.03 5.54
C ILE A 14 -1.16 -11.05 7.03
N PHE A 15 -2.30 -11.64 7.40
CA PHE A 15 -2.74 -11.78 8.80
C PHE A 15 -2.67 -13.25 9.22
N PRO A 16 -2.82 -13.55 10.52
CA PRO A 16 -2.96 -14.94 10.99
C PRO A 16 -4.13 -15.68 10.36
N TRP A 17 -5.13 -14.95 9.87
CA TRP A 17 -6.25 -15.48 9.09
C TRP A 17 -6.05 -15.18 7.61
N LYS A 18 -6.70 -15.94 6.74
CA LYS A 18 -6.61 -15.76 5.29
C LYS A 18 -7.15 -14.38 4.92
N SER A 19 -6.31 -13.59 4.22
CA SER A 19 -6.67 -12.26 3.74
C SER A 19 -6.74 -12.26 2.21
N ARG A 20 -7.75 -11.58 1.68
CA ARG A 20 -7.87 -11.31 0.24
C ARG A 20 -7.09 -10.07 -0.18
N PHE A 21 -6.60 -9.30 0.78
CA PHE A 21 -5.89 -8.06 0.49
C PHE A 21 -4.48 -8.34 -0.02
N ARG A 22 -4.08 -7.57 -1.03
CA ARG A 22 -2.72 -7.59 -1.56
C ARG A 22 -1.77 -6.75 -0.71
N GLY A 23 -2.30 -5.79 0.01
CA GLY A 23 -1.52 -4.94 0.86
C GLY A 23 -2.34 -4.38 2.00
N VAL A 24 -1.65 -3.94 3.03
CA VAL A 24 -2.27 -3.29 4.18
C VAL A 24 -1.24 -2.42 4.89
N VAL A 25 -1.70 -1.29 5.41
CA VAL A 25 -0.88 -0.44 6.27
C VAL A 25 -1.27 -0.71 7.72
N LEU A 26 -0.35 -1.35 8.45
CA LEU A 26 -0.45 -1.55 9.90
C LEU A 26 0.72 -0.83 10.53
N TRP A 27 0.50 0.42 10.95
CA TRP A 27 1.57 1.24 11.50
C TRP A 27 2.40 0.48 12.55
N PRO A 28 3.71 0.48 12.49
CA PRO A 28 4.59 1.21 11.57
C PRO A 28 4.99 0.45 10.31
N TYR A 29 4.18 -0.50 9.85
CA TYR A 29 4.51 -1.36 8.73
C TYR A 29 3.58 -1.13 7.54
N VAL A 30 4.15 -1.21 6.34
CA VAL A 30 3.41 -1.33 5.08
C VAL A 30 3.70 -2.74 4.57
N ILE A 31 2.70 -3.61 4.62
CA ILE A 31 2.85 -5.02 4.23
C ILE A 31 2.29 -5.19 2.83
N MET A 32 3.12 -5.67 1.91
CA MET A 32 2.74 -5.84 0.50
C MET A 32 2.97 -7.27 0.04
N ARG A 33 2.04 -7.76 -0.76
CA ARG A 33 2.07 -9.07 -1.39
C ARG A 33 1.84 -8.91 -2.89
N PRO A 34 2.86 -8.45 -3.64
CA PRO A 34 2.71 -8.20 -5.07
C PRO A 34 2.49 -9.51 -5.84
N LYS A 35 1.74 -9.41 -6.95
CA LYS A 35 1.52 -10.56 -7.83
C LYS A 35 2.80 -10.88 -8.57
N VAL A 36 3.18 -12.17 -8.52
CA VAL A 36 4.26 -12.70 -9.34
C VAL A 36 3.60 -13.50 -10.48
N TYR A 37 3.78 -13.05 -11.69
CA TYR A 37 3.26 -13.74 -12.85
C TYR A 37 4.32 -14.71 -13.37
N VAL A 38 4.03 -16.01 -13.25
CA VAL A 38 4.88 -17.04 -13.84
C VAL A 38 4.36 -17.29 -15.25
N THR A 39 4.82 -16.48 -16.20
CA THR A 39 4.56 -16.70 -17.62
C THR A 39 5.88 -17.02 -18.30
N GLY A 40 5.82 -17.80 -19.40
CA GLY A 40 7.01 -18.28 -20.08
C GLY A 40 7.86 -17.21 -20.78
N GLU A 41 7.47 -15.93 -20.71
CA GLU A 41 8.19 -14.82 -21.29
C GLU A 41 8.70 -13.89 -20.19
N ILE A 42 10.00 -14.01 -19.88
CA ILE A 42 10.66 -13.33 -18.76
C ILE A 42 10.49 -11.81 -18.82
N ALA A 43 10.69 -11.20 -19.99
CA ALA A 43 10.64 -9.75 -20.13
C ALA A 43 9.23 -9.19 -19.85
N GLN A 44 8.21 -9.88 -20.31
CA GLN A 44 6.83 -9.47 -20.13
C GLN A 44 6.38 -9.66 -18.68
N SER A 45 6.82 -10.75 -18.04
CA SER A 45 6.51 -11.00 -16.63
C SER A 45 7.17 -9.97 -15.72
N GLU A 46 8.40 -9.54 -15.99
CA GLU A 46 9.09 -8.51 -15.23
C GLU A 46 8.35 -7.16 -15.30
N MET A 47 7.92 -6.74 -16.49
CA MET A 47 7.16 -5.51 -16.66
C MET A 47 5.82 -5.55 -15.93
N MET A 48 5.11 -6.65 -16.02
CA MET A 48 3.82 -6.83 -15.33
C MET A 48 3.99 -6.86 -13.82
N THR A 49 5.04 -7.52 -13.34
CA THR A 49 5.36 -7.57 -11.91
C THR A 49 5.69 -6.18 -11.37
N ARG A 50 6.50 -5.41 -12.10
CA ARG A 50 6.84 -4.04 -11.70
C ARG A 50 5.61 -3.14 -11.67
N ARG A 51 4.74 -3.20 -12.69
CA ARG A 51 3.50 -2.43 -12.72
C ARG A 51 2.59 -2.78 -11.54
N SER A 52 2.44 -4.07 -11.26
CA SER A 52 1.64 -4.54 -10.12
C SER A 52 2.20 -4.04 -8.80
N LEU A 53 3.52 -4.10 -8.65
CA LEU A 53 4.20 -3.60 -7.45
C LEU A 53 3.99 -2.09 -7.28
N VAL A 54 4.21 -1.31 -8.32
CA VAL A 54 4.08 0.15 -8.26
C VAL A 54 2.64 0.55 -7.97
N LYS A 55 1.67 -0.09 -8.61
CA LYS A 55 0.25 0.18 -8.37
C LYS A 55 -0.13 -0.12 -6.92
N LEU A 56 0.28 -1.27 -6.41
CA LEU A 56 0.03 -1.66 -5.03
C LEU A 56 0.70 -0.70 -4.06
N TYR A 57 1.97 -0.37 -4.29
CA TYR A 57 2.73 0.56 -3.48
C TYR A 57 2.06 1.95 -3.45
N ARG A 58 1.64 2.47 -4.62
CA ARG A 58 0.92 3.74 -4.70
C ARG A 58 -0.34 3.73 -3.84
N HIS A 59 -1.10 2.64 -3.91
CA HIS A 59 -2.32 2.48 -3.13
C HIS A 59 -2.03 2.56 -1.63
N GLU A 60 -1.05 1.77 -1.17
CA GLU A 60 -0.69 1.74 0.25
C GLU A 60 -0.04 3.05 0.70
N LEU A 61 0.71 3.71 -0.17
CA LEU A 61 1.31 5.00 0.11
C LEU A 61 0.26 6.07 0.41
N GLN A 62 -0.88 6.04 -0.30
CA GLN A 62 -1.99 6.95 -0.02
C GLN A 62 -2.54 6.76 1.40
N HIS A 63 -2.61 5.52 1.88
CA HIS A 63 -3.00 5.26 3.27
C HIS A 63 -1.97 5.85 4.26
N CYS A 64 -0.69 5.80 3.95
CA CYS A 64 0.33 6.45 4.77
C CYS A 64 0.10 7.96 4.84
N TYR A 65 -0.23 8.60 3.71
CA TYR A 65 -0.54 10.03 3.68
C TYR A 65 -1.81 10.35 4.46
N GLN A 66 -2.82 9.48 4.39
CA GLN A 66 -4.04 9.61 5.18
C GLN A 66 -3.75 9.52 6.69
N ILE A 67 -2.90 8.59 7.09
CA ILE A 67 -2.49 8.46 8.49
C ILE A 67 -1.75 9.71 8.96
N LYS A 68 -0.85 10.25 8.13
CA LYS A 68 -0.14 11.50 8.45
C LYS A 68 -1.12 12.65 8.64
N ARG A 69 -2.11 12.76 7.76
CA ARG A 69 -3.10 13.84 7.77
C ARG A 69 -4.05 13.77 8.97
N MET A 70 -4.52 12.55 9.30
CA MET A 70 -5.52 12.33 10.34
C MET A 70 -4.93 12.00 11.71
N GLY A 71 -3.74 11.43 11.76
CA GLY A 71 -3.18 10.79 12.94
C GLY A 71 -3.52 9.30 12.99
N ILE A 72 -2.69 8.53 13.71
CA ILE A 72 -2.76 7.06 13.71
C ILE A 72 -4.08 6.55 14.28
N ILE A 73 -4.44 7.04 15.47
CA ILE A 73 -5.62 6.55 16.19
C ILE A 73 -6.90 6.90 15.43
N LYS A 74 -7.03 8.14 15.00
CA LYS A 74 -8.20 8.61 14.25
C LYS A 74 -8.37 7.85 12.94
N PHE A 75 -7.27 7.61 12.22
CA PHE A 75 -7.31 6.85 10.97
C PHE A 75 -7.90 5.45 11.19
N TYR A 76 -7.38 4.69 12.15
CA TYR A 76 -7.82 3.30 12.36
C TYR A 76 -9.22 3.20 12.93
N VAL A 77 -9.60 4.06 13.86
CA VAL A 77 -10.96 4.08 14.40
C VAL A 77 -11.97 4.39 13.29
N ARG A 78 -11.68 5.41 12.49
CA ARG A 78 -12.50 5.79 11.35
C ARG A 78 -12.55 4.69 10.29
N TYR A 79 -11.40 4.07 10.00
CA TYR A 79 -11.29 3.01 8.99
C TYR A 79 -12.17 1.81 9.36
N VAL A 80 -12.09 1.33 10.59
CA VAL A 80 -12.92 0.22 11.07
C VAL A 80 -14.40 0.58 11.02
N TRP A 81 -14.75 1.76 11.52
CA TRP A 81 -16.15 2.22 11.53
C TRP A 81 -16.74 2.30 10.11
N LEU A 82 -16.00 2.87 9.17
CA LEU A 82 -16.47 3.02 7.79
C LEU A 82 -16.52 1.68 7.05
N ASN A 83 -15.63 0.74 7.35
CA ASN A 83 -15.72 -0.61 6.82
C ASN A 83 -17.00 -1.32 7.30
N LEU A 84 -17.37 -1.15 8.57
CA LEU A 84 -18.55 -1.77 9.13
C LEU A 84 -19.84 -1.14 8.59
N THR A 85 -19.84 0.16 8.31
CA THR A 85 -21.05 0.88 7.90
C THR A 85 -21.23 0.99 6.39
N LYS A 86 -20.13 1.15 5.63
CA LYS A 86 -20.18 1.35 4.17
C LYS A 86 -19.57 0.20 3.36
N GLY A 87 -18.76 -0.65 4.01
CA GLY A 87 -18.02 -1.69 3.34
C GLY A 87 -16.74 -1.18 2.67
N TYR A 88 -15.89 -2.12 2.26
CA TYR A 88 -14.58 -1.81 1.70
C TYR A 88 -14.67 -1.01 0.39
N GLN A 89 -15.58 -1.39 -0.51
CA GLN A 89 -15.69 -0.76 -1.83
C GLN A 89 -16.13 0.70 -1.75
N ASP A 90 -16.98 1.03 -0.79
CA ASP A 90 -17.53 2.38 -0.62
C ASP A 90 -16.81 3.18 0.47
N HIS A 91 -15.72 2.64 1.01
CA HIS A 91 -14.91 3.33 2.02
C HIS A 91 -14.20 4.53 1.39
N PRO A 92 -14.40 5.76 1.89
CA PRO A 92 -13.81 6.96 1.29
C PRO A 92 -12.30 6.91 1.15
N ASP A 93 -11.60 6.35 2.14
CA ASP A 93 -10.15 6.26 2.12
C ASP A 93 -9.66 5.28 1.05
N GLU A 94 -10.42 4.21 0.80
CA GLU A 94 -10.13 3.26 -0.27
C GLU A 94 -10.43 3.85 -1.64
N ILE A 95 -11.50 4.61 -1.77
CA ILE A 95 -11.84 5.32 -3.01
C ILE A 95 -10.71 6.30 -3.37
N GLU A 96 -10.26 7.10 -2.42
CA GLU A 96 -9.14 8.03 -2.62
C GLU A 96 -7.86 7.28 -3.04
N ALA A 97 -7.52 6.20 -2.34
CA ALA A 97 -6.34 5.41 -2.65
C ALA A 97 -6.41 4.84 -4.08
N ARG A 98 -7.57 4.37 -4.51
CA ARG A 98 -7.76 3.86 -5.88
C ARG A 98 -7.64 4.95 -6.94
N GLN A 99 -8.01 6.18 -6.63
CA GLN A 99 -7.88 7.31 -7.57
C GLN A 99 -6.43 7.62 -7.92
N TYR A 100 -5.52 7.40 -6.98
CA TYR A 100 -4.10 7.75 -7.14
C TYR A 100 -3.20 6.57 -7.53
N GLU A 101 -3.70 5.35 -7.55
CA GLU A 101 -2.85 4.16 -7.74
C GLU A 101 -2.18 4.06 -9.12
N ASN A 102 -2.68 4.79 -10.12
CA ASN A 102 -2.10 4.83 -11.47
C ASN A 102 -1.22 6.05 -11.72
N GLU A 103 -1.07 6.94 -10.75
CA GLU A 103 -0.19 8.10 -10.88
C GLU A 103 1.28 7.69 -10.80
N ARG A 104 2.14 8.48 -11.45
CA ARG A 104 3.58 8.26 -11.38
C ARG A 104 4.10 8.54 -9.98
N LEU A 105 5.08 7.76 -9.56
CA LEU A 105 5.79 8.02 -8.33
C LEU A 105 6.68 9.26 -8.49
N THR A 106 6.74 10.06 -7.43
CA THR A 106 7.73 11.12 -7.34
C THR A 106 9.12 10.51 -7.11
N GLN A 107 10.18 11.30 -7.28
CA GLN A 107 11.53 10.83 -6.99
C GLN A 107 11.69 10.37 -5.54
N LEU A 108 11.07 11.10 -4.62
CA LEU A 108 11.09 10.75 -3.20
C LEU A 108 10.36 9.43 -2.94
N GLU A 109 9.20 9.24 -3.57
CA GLU A 109 8.43 8.01 -3.43
C GLU A 109 9.19 6.80 -3.99
N GLU A 110 9.90 6.97 -5.11
CA GLU A 110 10.76 5.92 -5.66
C GLU A 110 11.94 5.59 -4.74
N LYS A 111 12.54 6.61 -4.14
CA LYS A 111 13.62 6.44 -3.15
C LYS A 111 13.14 5.60 -1.98
N TRP A 112 11.97 5.90 -1.42
CA TRP A 112 11.39 5.13 -0.31
C TRP A 112 11.14 3.67 -0.69
N LEU A 113 10.61 3.46 -1.89
CA LEU A 113 10.35 2.09 -2.37
C LEU A 113 11.65 1.31 -2.48
N HIS A 114 12.71 1.92 -3.01
CA HIS A 114 14.02 1.30 -3.15
C HIS A 114 14.65 0.99 -1.78
N GLU A 115 14.54 1.92 -0.83
CA GLU A 115 15.10 1.77 0.51
C GLU A 115 14.26 0.85 1.43
N GLY A 116 13.00 0.63 1.08
CA GLY A 116 12.09 -0.16 1.91
C GLY A 116 11.58 0.56 3.15
N VAL A 117 11.68 1.88 3.17
CA VAL A 117 11.23 2.73 4.28
C VAL A 117 10.54 3.96 3.72
N ILE A 118 9.35 4.27 4.22
CA ILE A 118 8.62 5.49 3.89
C ILE A 118 8.81 6.48 5.04
N ASP A 119 9.56 7.53 4.81
CA ASP A 119 9.83 8.57 5.82
C ASP A 119 9.11 9.86 5.45
N LEU A 120 7.92 10.06 6.00
CA LEU A 120 7.08 11.20 5.67
C LEU A 120 7.67 12.53 6.16
N SER A 121 8.63 12.50 7.10
CA SER A 121 9.32 13.71 7.53
C SER A 121 10.16 14.33 6.41
N GLU A 122 10.60 13.55 5.44
CA GLU A 122 11.35 14.04 4.27
C GLU A 122 10.51 14.92 3.33
N MET A 123 9.18 14.88 3.46
CA MET A 123 8.27 15.72 2.68
C MET A 123 8.13 17.14 3.25
N GLU A 124 8.57 17.35 4.47
CA GLU A 124 8.40 18.62 5.16
C GLU A 124 9.50 19.61 4.76
N ASP A 125 9.08 20.78 4.37
CA ASP A 125 9.99 21.88 4.05
C ASP A 125 10.43 22.62 5.31
#